data_ab94ef72941bf3b4d9af125ebe71749b
#
_entry.id   ab94ef72941bf3b4d9af125ebe71749b
#
_cell.length_a   1.000
_cell.length_b   1.000
_cell.length_c   1.000
_cell.angle_alpha   90.00
_cell.angle_beta   90.00
_cell.angle_gamma   90.00
#
_symmetry.space_group_name_H-M   'P 1'
#
loop_
_entity.id
_entity.type
_entity.pdbx_description
1 polymer ?
#
loop_
_entity_poly.entity_id
_entity_poly.type
_entity_poly.pdbx_seq_one_letter_code
_entity_poly.pdbx_strand_id
1 'polypeptide(L)'
;MGGNPPESHVHYDLDYQKFAQHVDIVSWDSYPNWANDYESTERLAMETALMNDVMRSLKHQDYLIMESTASQVNWHPFNRPKKPGMLRMGALQEISHGSDSVNYFQLHQSRGASEMFHGAVITHQLSDQTRQFREVAQLGQNLKQLKAAKQLPHRQAKVA
;
A
#
# COMPACT_ATOMS: atom_id res chain seq x y z
N MET A 1 -25.48 -9.62 -12.44
CA MET A 1 -24.62 -9.69 -11.26
C MET A 1 -23.56 -8.60 -11.44
N GLY A 2 -23.85 -7.41 -10.94
CA GLY A 2 -22.98 -6.25 -11.11
C GLY A 2 -21.92 -6.25 -10.01
N GLY A 3 -20.72 -6.69 -10.33
CA GLY A 3 -19.57 -6.32 -9.51
C GLY A 3 -19.36 -4.82 -9.69
N ASN A 4 -19.27 -4.08 -8.58
CA ASN A 4 -18.80 -2.71 -8.67
C ASN A 4 -17.43 -2.74 -9.36
N PRO A 5 -17.19 -1.87 -10.36
CA PRO A 5 -15.86 -1.73 -10.92
C PRO A 5 -14.88 -1.42 -9.76
N PRO A 6 -13.61 -1.81 -9.87
CA PRO A 6 -12.63 -1.42 -8.89
C PRO A 6 -12.77 0.07 -8.69
N GLU A 7 -12.85 0.50 -7.44
CA GLU A 7 -12.93 1.91 -7.12
C GLU A 7 -11.74 2.57 -7.79
N SER A 8 -12.01 3.21 -8.92
CA SER A 8 -10.98 3.91 -9.65
C SER A 8 -10.55 5.06 -8.75
N HIS A 9 -9.33 5.00 -8.27
CA HIS A 9 -8.73 6.08 -7.48
C HIS A 9 -8.56 7.39 -8.27
N VAL A 10 -9.12 7.44 -9.48
CA VAL A 10 -9.28 8.65 -10.27
C VAL A 10 -10.56 9.34 -9.80
N HIS A 11 -10.47 10.04 -8.68
CA HIS A 11 -11.61 10.73 -8.13
C HIS A 11 -11.67 12.18 -8.60
N TYR A 12 -12.79 12.50 -9.29
CA TYR A 12 -13.50 13.76 -9.20
C TYR A 12 -12.71 15.02 -9.59
N ASP A 13 -12.39 15.16 -10.87
CA ASP A 13 -11.89 16.43 -11.45
C ASP A 13 -10.65 17.03 -10.75
N LEU A 14 -9.92 16.23 -9.98
CA LEU A 14 -8.68 16.64 -9.35
C LEU A 14 -7.52 16.52 -10.34
N ASP A 15 -6.95 17.64 -10.73
CA ASP A 15 -5.72 17.68 -11.50
C ASP A 15 -4.51 17.40 -10.58
N TYR A 16 -4.09 16.14 -10.52
CA TYR A 16 -2.98 15.70 -9.68
C TYR A 16 -1.66 16.41 -10.01
N GLN A 17 -1.42 16.79 -11.27
CA GLN A 17 -0.21 17.50 -11.63
C GLN A 17 -0.20 18.93 -11.07
N LYS A 18 -1.34 19.63 -11.13
CA LYS A 18 -1.47 20.93 -10.47
C LYS A 18 -1.36 20.81 -8.97
N PHE A 19 -2.05 19.83 -8.38
CA PHE A 19 -1.99 19.61 -6.94
C PHE A 19 -0.56 19.33 -6.45
N ALA A 20 0.19 18.50 -7.17
CA ALA A 20 1.56 18.15 -6.83
C ALA A 20 2.53 19.35 -6.78
N GLN A 21 2.21 20.45 -7.49
CA GLN A 21 3.02 21.68 -7.45
C GLN A 21 2.93 22.42 -6.10
N HIS A 22 1.87 22.14 -5.31
CA HIS A 22 1.58 22.82 -4.04
C HIS A 22 1.90 21.98 -2.80
N VAL A 23 2.47 20.78 -2.97
CA VAL A 23 2.90 19.92 -1.87
C VAL A 23 4.39 19.62 -1.98
N ASP A 24 5.05 19.46 -0.85
CA ASP A 24 6.49 19.15 -0.82
C ASP A 24 6.74 17.72 -1.30
N ILE A 25 5.93 16.77 -0.83
CA ILE A 25 6.03 15.34 -1.15
C ILE A 25 4.64 14.83 -1.55
N VAL A 26 4.59 14.06 -2.64
CA VAL A 26 3.39 13.32 -3.01
C VAL A 26 3.20 12.15 -2.05
N SER A 27 1.99 11.94 -1.60
CA SER A 27 1.62 10.75 -0.83
C SER A 27 0.24 10.25 -1.25
N TRP A 28 -0.01 8.95 -1.04
CA TRP A 28 -1.31 8.36 -1.34
C TRP A 28 -1.57 7.13 -0.47
N ASP A 29 -2.83 6.68 -0.44
CA ASP A 29 -3.28 5.54 0.34
C ASP A 29 -3.42 4.34 -0.57
N SER A 30 -2.65 3.29 -0.31
CA SER A 30 -2.57 2.08 -1.12
C SER A 30 -3.19 0.89 -0.40
N TYR A 31 -4.37 0.49 -0.83
CA TYR A 31 -5.12 -0.63 -0.28
C TYR A 31 -5.47 -1.70 -1.33
N PRO A 32 -4.50 -2.25 -2.05
CA PRO A 32 -4.78 -3.29 -3.02
C PRO A 32 -5.45 -4.51 -2.37
N ASN A 33 -6.57 -4.94 -2.93
CA ASN A 33 -7.37 -6.04 -2.38
C ASN A 33 -6.79 -7.40 -2.76
N TRP A 34 -5.67 -7.77 -2.18
CA TRP A 34 -4.93 -9.00 -2.45
C TRP A 34 -5.69 -10.31 -2.18
N ALA A 35 -6.88 -10.24 -1.64
CA ALA A 35 -7.69 -11.41 -1.30
C ALA A 35 -9.09 -11.37 -1.93
N ASN A 36 -9.23 -10.75 -3.09
CA ASN A 36 -10.48 -10.74 -3.84
C ASN A 36 -10.67 -12.03 -4.67
N ASP A 37 -11.89 -12.25 -5.19
CA ASP A 37 -12.24 -13.41 -6.01
C ASP A 37 -12.53 -13.04 -7.48
N TYR A 38 -12.37 -11.78 -7.87
CA TYR A 38 -12.76 -11.26 -9.18
C TYR A 38 -11.58 -10.81 -10.04
N GLU A 39 -10.39 -10.66 -9.47
CA GLU A 39 -9.16 -10.30 -10.18
C GLU A 39 -8.02 -11.24 -9.86
N SER A 40 -7.16 -11.48 -10.83
CA SER A 40 -5.93 -12.22 -10.57
C SER A 40 -4.93 -11.38 -9.79
N THR A 41 -4.09 -12.04 -9.01
CA THR A 41 -3.02 -11.37 -8.25
C THR A 41 -2.08 -10.58 -9.17
N GLU A 42 -1.81 -11.08 -10.37
CA GLU A 42 -0.94 -10.45 -11.37
C GLU A 42 -1.56 -9.16 -11.90
N ARG A 43 -2.86 -9.16 -12.19
CA ARG A 43 -3.56 -7.95 -12.63
C ARG A 43 -3.55 -6.89 -11.56
N LEU A 44 -3.87 -7.26 -10.32
CA LEU A 44 -3.85 -6.35 -9.18
C LEU A 44 -2.45 -5.78 -8.94
N ALA A 45 -1.41 -6.61 -9.10
CA ALA A 45 -0.03 -6.14 -9.01
C ALA A 45 0.33 -5.14 -10.11
N MET A 46 -0.13 -5.36 -11.35
CA MET A 46 0.09 -4.41 -12.45
C MET A 46 -0.63 -3.08 -12.22
N GLU A 47 -1.88 -3.10 -11.75
CA GLU A 47 -2.64 -1.90 -11.45
C GLU A 47 -1.99 -1.10 -10.31
N THR A 48 -1.55 -1.79 -9.25
CA THR A 48 -0.80 -1.17 -8.14
C THR A 48 0.51 -0.56 -8.63
N ALA A 49 1.26 -1.26 -9.50
CA ALA A 49 2.50 -0.76 -10.10
C ALA A 49 2.25 0.51 -10.91
N LEU A 50 1.22 0.52 -11.75
CA LEU A 50 0.83 1.69 -12.54
C LEU A 50 0.54 2.90 -11.66
N MET A 51 -0.24 2.72 -10.59
CA MET A 51 -0.55 3.82 -9.66
C MET A 51 0.70 4.36 -8.96
N ASN A 52 1.61 3.48 -8.54
CA ASN A 52 2.88 3.88 -7.96
C ASN A 52 3.73 4.69 -8.95
N ASP A 53 3.81 4.28 -10.21
CA ASP A 53 4.54 5.00 -11.25
C ASP A 53 3.89 6.36 -11.55
N VAL A 54 2.55 6.45 -11.56
CA VAL A 54 1.84 7.72 -11.68
C VAL A 54 2.21 8.67 -10.54
N MET A 55 2.14 8.22 -9.29
CA MET A 55 2.44 9.07 -8.13
C MET A 55 3.89 9.57 -8.15
N ARG A 56 4.83 8.70 -8.51
CA ARG A 56 6.23 9.06 -8.67
C ARG A 56 6.44 10.07 -9.79
N SER A 57 5.74 9.92 -10.92
CA SER A 57 5.90 10.78 -12.11
C SER A 57 5.43 12.23 -11.87
N LEU A 58 4.52 12.46 -10.91
CA LEU A 58 3.97 13.79 -10.63
C LEU A 58 5.04 14.82 -10.26
N LYS A 59 6.11 14.38 -9.59
CA LYS A 59 7.25 15.25 -9.19
C LYS A 59 8.62 14.68 -9.60
N HIS A 60 8.68 13.52 -10.26
CA HIS A 60 9.92 12.82 -10.60
C HIS A 60 10.85 12.59 -9.39
N GLN A 61 10.26 12.36 -8.23
CA GLN A 61 10.96 12.10 -6.97
C GLN A 61 10.27 10.98 -6.19
N ASP A 62 10.89 10.52 -5.12
CA ASP A 62 10.28 9.56 -4.20
C ASP A 62 8.98 10.12 -3.61
N TYR A 63 8.04 9.23 -3.34
CA TYR A 63 6.73 9.52 -2.77
C TYR A 63 6.53 8.70 -1.49
N LEU A 64 5.42 8.88 -0.79
CA LEU A 64 5.11 8.13 0.42
C LEU A 64 3.82 7.33 0.22
N ILE A 65 3.81 6.08 0.69
CA ILE A 65 2.55 5.40 1.01
C ILE A 65 2.14 5.90 2.39
N MET A 66 1.12 6.77 2.41
CA MET A 66 0.64 7.37 3.66
C MET A 66 -0.19 6.39 4.45
N GLU A 67 -1.00 5.56 3.76
CA GLU A 67 -1.75 4.49 4.38
C GLU A 67 -1.69 3.21 3.56
N SER A 68 -1.62 2.09 4.25
CA SER A 68 -1.84 0.73 3.77
C SER A 68 -2.35 -0.12 4.92
N THR A 69 -2.76 -1.35 4.68
CA THR A 69 -3.18 -2.23 5.78
C THR A 69 -2.21 -3.37 6.03
N ALA A 70 -2.02 -3.70 7.31
CA ALA A 70 -1.25 -4.87 7.70
C ALA A 70 -1.97 -6.20 7.37
N SER A 71 -3.30 -6.20 7.20
CA SER A 71 -4.09 -7.41 6.94
C SER A 71 -5.30 -7.11 6.05
N GLN A 72 -6.51 -7.07 6.60
CA GLN A 72 -7.75 -6.76 5.89
C GLN A 72 -8.15 -5.30 6.05
N VAL A 73 -8.94 -4.81 5.11
CA VAL A 73 -9.74 -3.58 5.25
C VAL A 73 -11.12 -3.93 5.84
N ASN A 74 -12.01 -2.94 6.05
CA ASN A 74 -13.32 -3.16 6.67
C ASN A 74 -14.51 -2.64 5.83
N TRP A 75 -14.27 -2.13 4.62
CA TRP A 75 -15.30 -1.48 3.79
C TRP A 75 -15.80 -2.30 2.60
N HIS A 76 -15.25 -3.47 2.37
CA HIS A 76 -15.79 -4.38 1.36
C HIS A 76 -16.93 -5.23 1.94
N PRO A 77 -17.85 -5.74 1.10
CA PRO A 77 -18.89 -6.68 1.55
C PRO A 77 -18.31 -7.94 2.20
N PHE A 78 -17.13 -8.36 1.74
CA PHE A 78 -16.37 -9.47 2.32
C PHE A 78 -14.92 -9.04 2.48
N ASN A 79 -14.46 -8.98 3.71
CA ASN A 79 -13.10 -8.58 4.03
C ASN A 79 -12.28 -9.81 4.42
N ARG A 80 -11.20 -10.05 3.72
CA ARG A 80 -10.29 -11.17 3.93
C ARG A 80 -8.90 -10.68 4.35
N PRO A 81 -8.26 -11.34 5.31
CA PRO A 81 -6.87 -11.08 5.63
C PRO A 81 -5.97 -11.33 4.43
N LYS A 82 -4.92 -10.55 4.27
CA LYS A 82 -3.85 -10.82 3.31
C LYS A 82 -3.32 -12.25 3.51
N LYS A 83 -3.08 -12.96 2.42
CA LYS A 83 -2.42 -14.27 2.46
C LYS A 83 -1.00 -14.12 3.05
N PRO A 84 -0.42 -15.17 3.66
CA PRO A 84 0.95 -15.14 4.13
C PRO A 84 1.93 -14.67 3.04
N GLY A 85 2.83 -13.75 3.38
CA GLY A 85 3.80 -13.16 2.47
C GLY A 85 3.30 -11.99 1.61
N MET A 86 1.99 -11.80 1.46
CA MET A 86 1.44 -10.73 0.61
C MET A 86 1.70 -9.32 1.17
N LEU A 87 1.76 -9.18 2.50
CA LEU A 87 2.16 -7.92 3.13
C LEU A 87 3.58 -7.52 2.67
N ARG A 88 4.51 -8.44 2.75
CA ARG A 88 5.91 -8.21 2.35
C ARG A 88 6.03 -7.94 0.86
N MET A 89 5.34 -8.73 0.04
CA MET A 89 5.38 -8.57 -1.42
C MET A 89 4.86 -7.19 -1.84
N GLY A 90 3.69 -6.78 -1.34
CA GLY A 90 3.11 -5.48 -1.66
C GLY A 90 4.02 -4.31 -1.23
N ALA A 91 4.52 -4.34 0.00
CA ALA A 91 5.43 -3.30 0.48
C ALA A 91 6.74 -3.22 -0.32
N LEU A 92 7.32 -4.36 -0.70
CA LEU A 92 8.52 -4.37 -1.55
C LEU A 92 8.23 -3.87 -2.96
N GLN A 93 7.05 -4.14 -3.51
CA GLN A 93 6.61 -3.59 -4.78
C GLN A 93 6.54 -2.05 -4.70
N GLU A 94 5.85 -1.50 -3.70
CA GLU A 94 5.73 -0.05 -3.50
C GLU A 94 7.11 0.63 -3.39
N ILE A 95 8.01 0.06 -2.61
CA ILE A 95 9.38 0.57 -2.46
C ILE A 95 10.18 0.43 -3.76
N SER A 96 10.01 -0.65 -4.53
CA SER A 96 10.70 -0.83 -5.81
C SER A 96 10.26 0.17 -6.87
N HIS A 97 9.05 0.71 -6.76
CA HIS A 97 8.51 1.78 -7.60
C HIS A 97 8.85 3.19 -7.09
N GLY A 98 9.61 3.30 -6.00
CA GLY A 98 10.14 4.57 -5.48
C GLY A 98 9.41 5.13 -4.28
N SER A 99 8.60 4.35 -3.57
CA SER A 99 8.09 4.78 -2.29
C SER A 99 9.18 4.84 -1.23
N ASP A 100 9.23 5.92 -0.47
CA ASP A 100 10.17 6.12 0.63
C ASP A 100 9.69 5.49 1.95
N SER A 101 8.41 5.19 2.02
CA SER A 101 7.82 4.55 3.20
C SER A 101 6.58 3.73 2.85
N VAL A 102 6.25 2.79 3.73
CA VAL A 102 4.92 2.16 3.78
C VAL A 102 4.41 2.30 5.20
N ASN A 103 3.40 3.15 5.38
CA ASN A 103 2.78 3.35 6.67
C ASN A 103 1.52 2.50 6.77
N TYR A 104 1.30 1.89 7.92
CA TYR A 104 0.15 1.02 8.13
C TYR A 104 -0.92 1.70 8.97
N PHE A 105 -2.10 1.83 8.42
CA PHE A 105 -3.32 2.02 9.17
C PHE A 105 -3.86 0.63 9.53
N GLN A 106 -3.88 0.23 10.79
CA GLN A 106 -3.52 1.01 11.96
C GLN A 106 -2.50 0.26 12.83
N LEU A 107 -1.83 0.97 13.72
CA LEU A 107 -0.88 0.32 14.64
C LEU A 107 -1.61 -0.62 15.60
N HIS A 108 -2.65 -0.14 16.26
CA HIS A 108 -3.42 -0.89 17.26
C HIS A 108 -4.87 -0.97 16.82
N GLN A 109 -5.42 -2.18 16.75
CA GLN A 109 -6.79 -2.40 16.30
C GLN A 109 -7.80 -1.76 17.26
N SER A 110 -8.68 -0.90 16.73
CA SER A 110 -9.72 -0.22 17.49
C SER A 110 -10.71 -1.22 18.10
N ARG A 111 -11.13 -0.97 19.35
CA ARG A 111 -12.09 -1.82 20.03
C ARG A 111 -13.54 -1.49 19.73
N GLY A 112 -13.78 -0.38 19.07
CA GLY A 112 -15.12 0.10 18.72
C GLY A 112 -15.10 1.05 17.54
N ALA A 113 -16.27 1.60 17.21
CA ALA A 113 -16.50 2.47 16.05
C ALA A 113 -16.26 1.77 14.69
N SER A 114 -16.22 2.57 13.63
CA SER A 114 -16.15 2.09 12.25
C SER A 114 -14.91 1.25 11.96
N GLU A 115 -13.78 1.56 12.61
CA GLU A 115 -12.49 0.91 12.36
C GLU A 115 -12.23 -0.34 13.21
N MET A 116 -13.23 -0.82 13.94
CA MET A 116 -13.10 -1.99 14.82
C MET A 116 -12.66 -3.26 14.07
N PHE A 117 -13.08 -3.42 12.82
CA PHE A 117 -12.77 -4.59 12.00
C PHE A 117 -11.65 -4.37 10.99
N HIS A 118 -11.10 -3.15 10.92
CA HIS A 118 -9.93 -2.90 10.09
C HIS A 118 -8.71 -3.63 10.65
N GLY A 119 -7.88 -4.18 9.76
CA GLY A 119 -6.64 -4.85 10.15
C GLY A 119 -5.66 -3.89 10.83
N ALA A 120 -4.82 -4.43 11.69
CA ALA A 120 -3.81 -3.66 12.42
C ALA A 120 -2.54 -4.46 12.60
N VAL A 121 -1.45 -3.77 12.92
CA VAL A 121 -0.18 -4.42 13.29
C VAL A 121 -0.35 -5.19 14.62
N ILE A 122 -0.95 -4.52 15.62
CA ILE A 122 -1.32 -5.12 16.91
C ILE A 122 -2.83 -5.35 16.89
N THR A 123 -3.23 -6.62 16.81
CA THR A 123 -4.64 -7.01 16.75
C THR A 123 -5.30 -6.98 18.13
N HIS A 124 -6.61 -7.25 18.20
CA HIS A 124 -7.35 -7.41 19.47
C HIS A 124 -6.72 -8.45 20.42
N GLN A 125 -5.91 -9.36 19.92
CA GLN A 125 -5.18 -10.33 20.74
C GLN A 125 -4.07 -9.70 21.59
N LEU A 126 -3.68 -8.45 21.30
CA LEU A 126 -2.63 -7.74 22.02
C LEU A 126 -1.32 -8.52 22.14
N SER A 127 -0.96 -9.26 21.10
CA SER A 127 0.19 -10.16 21.09
C SER A 127 1.12 -9.85 19.91
N ASP A 128 2.42 -9.89 20.16
CA ASP A 128 3.48 -9.85 19.15
C ASP A 128 3.65 -11.19 18.42
N GLN A 129 2.93 -12.23 18.86
CA GLN A 129 2.97 -13.57 18.26
C GLN A 129 1.99 -13.73 17.10
N THR A 130 1.18 -12.71 16.79
CA THR A 130 0.29 -12.74 15.63
C THR A 130 1.11 -12.76 14.34
N ARG A 131 0.53 -13.36 13.28
CA ARG A 131 1.17 -13.40 11.97
C ARG A 131 1.46 -11.99 11.44
N GLN A 132 0.48 -11.09 11.55
CA GLN A 132 0.60 -9.70 11.08
C GLN A 132 1.77 -8.98 11.75
N PHE A 133 1.87 -9.06 13.06
CA PHE A 133 2.96 -8.43 13.80
C PHE A 133 4.33 -8.96 13.32
N ARG A 134 4.46 -10.29 13.23
CA ARG A 134 5.72 -10.92 12.80
C ARG A 134 6.08 -10.58 11.36
N GLU A 135 5.10 -10.52 10.44
CA GLU A 135 5.33 -10.13 9.04
C GLU A 135 5.80 -8.68 8.94
N VAL A 136 5.20 -7.74 9.70
CA VAL A 136 5.63 -6.34 9.73
C VAL A 136 7.03 -6.19 10.34
N ALA A 137 7.30 -6.87 11.45
CA ALA A 137 8.63 -6.87 12.07
C ALA A 137 9.71 -7.43 11.12
N GLN A 138 9.41 -8.53 10.43
CA GLN A 138 10.32 -9.12 9.43
C GLN A 138 10.53 -8.19 8.24
N LEU A 139 9.48 -7.52 7.76
CA LEU A 139 9.60 -6.51 6.70
C LEU A 139 10.55 -5.40 7.13
N GLY A 140 10.40 -4.87 8.35
CA GLY A 140 11.30 -3.83 8.87
C GLY A 140 12.77 -4.27 8.88
N GLN A 141 13.06 -5.53 9.20
CA GLN A 141 14.42 -6.07 9.11
C GLN A 141 14.92 -6.19 7.67
N ASN A 142 14.07 -6.66 6.75
CA ASN A 142 14.41 -6.75 5.33
C ASN A 142 14.73 -5.36 4.76
N LEU A 143 13.94 -4.35 5.08
CA LEU A 143 14.16 -2.97 4.61
C LEU A 143 15.48 -2.38 5.12
N LYS A 144 15.88 -2.69 6.36
CA LYS A 144 17.20 -2.30 6.87
C LYS A 144 18.35 -2.88 6.04
N GLN A 145 18.20 -4.13 5.58
CA GLN A 145 19.20 -4.78 4.72
C GLN A 145 19.23 -4.18 3.30
N LEU A 146 18.08 -3.70 2.80
CA LEU A 146 17.95 -3.07 1.49
C LEU A 146 18.36 -1.58 1.48
N LYS A 147 18.75 -1.00 2.60
CA LYS A 147 19.12 0.42 2.70
C LYS A 147 20.17 0.85 1.66
N ALA A 148 21.11 -0.01 1.33
CA ALA A 148 22.13 0.27 0.31
C ALA A 148 21.53 0.36 -1.11
N ALA A 149 20.47 -0.39 -1.40
CA ALA A 149 19.81 -0.37 -2.71
C ALA A 149 19.11 0.98 -2.97
N LYS A 150 18.68 1.67 -1.92
CA LYS A 150 18.02 2.98 -2.00
C LYS A 150 18.97 4.10 -2.47
N GLN A 151 20.28 3.89 -2.40
CA GLN A 151 21.28 4.84 -2.89
C GLN A 151 21.54 4.72 -4.39
N LEU A 152 20.92 3.75 -5.06
CA LEU A 152 21.04 3.60 -6.51
C LEU A 152 20.26 4.73 -7.21
N PRO A 153 20.88 5.38 -8.21
CA PRO A 153 20.20 6.44 -8.94
C PRO A 153 18.95 5.89 -9.65
N HIS A 154 17.86 6.61 -9.57
CA HIS A 154 16.65 6.29 -10.34
C HIS A 154 16.94 6.39 -11.83
N ARG A 155 16.70 5.30 -12.54
CA ARG A 155 16.86 5.28 -13.99
C ARG A 155 15.61 5.90 -14.63
N GLN A 156 15.79 6.98 -15.36
CA GLN A 156 14.69 7.53 -16.16
C GLN A 156 14.33 6.57 -17.29
N ALA A 157 13.02 6.35 -17.49
CA ALA A 157 12.53 5.63 -18.63
C ALA A 157 12.85 6.42 -19.92
N LYS A 158 13.22 5.71 -20.99
CA LYS A 158 13.47 6.33 -22.31
C LYS A 158 12.17 6.56 -23.08
N VAL A 159 11.11 5.90 -22.69
CA VAL A 159 9.78 5.98 -23.28
C VAL A 159 8.79 6.06 -22.14
N ALA A 160 7.84 6.99 -22.21
CA ALA A 160 6.75 7.15 -21.26
C ALA A 160 5.50 6.43 -21.80
#